data_fc286d98a27086896be357f5a9ebcba1
#
_entry.id   fc286d98a27086896be357f5a9ebcba1
#
_cell.length_a   1.000
_cell.length_b   1.000
_cell.length_c   1.000
_cell.angle_alpha   90.00
_cell.angle_beta   90.00
_cell.angle_gamma   90.00
#
_symmetry.space_group_name_H-M   'P 1'
#
loop_
_entity.id
_entity.type
_entity.pdbx_description
1 polymer ?
#
loop_
_entity_poly.entity_id
_entity_poly.type
_entity_poly.pdbx_seq_one_letter_code
_entity_poly.pdbx_strand_id
1 'polypeptide(L)'
;MASRKKSRALEPSRALIRFELNGEPAEAAFAPHKTLLEVLREDLGLTGTKHGCELGECGTCAVLVDGKPVLSCLVLGLECEGRRVESVEGMAGPGGLHPLQKAFADLGAAQCGYCTPGFLLTARALLEENPKPTLPQIREALAGNLCRCTGYIKIFEAVELAAAWMRGEDVAPRKEILFGFDFDESGLLPVVR
;
A
#
# COMPACT_ATOMS: atom_id res chain seq x y z
N MET A 1 59.80 -10.86 10.16
CA MET A 1 58.66 -10.86 9.20
C MET A 1 57.41 -11.33 9.94
N ALA A 2 56.55 -10.42 10.32
CA ALA A 2 55.30 -10.78 11.04
C ALA A 2 54.21 -11.18 10.03
N SER A 3 53.79 -12.44 10.11
CA SER A 3 52.68 -12.98 9.31
C SER A 3 51.38 -12.28 9.70
N ARG A 4 50.86 -11.45 8.80
CA ARG A 4 49.55 -10.83 8.91
C ARG A 4 48.49 -11.94 8.77
N LYS A 5 47.91 -12.43 9.87
CA LYS A 5 46.74 -13.31 9.83
C LYS A 5 45.63 -12.56 9.10
N LYS A 6 45.26 -13.04 7.90
CA LYS A 6 44.03 -12.59 7.20
C LYS A 6 42.85 -12.85 8.14
N SER A 7 42.18 -11.80 8.58
CA SER A 7 40.93 -11.92 9.29
C SER A 7 39.94 -12.65 8.35
N ARG A 8 39.51 -13.81 8.78
CA ARG A 8 38.42 -14.56 8.12
C ARG A 8 37.18 -13.67 8.22
N ALA A 9 36.75 -13.10 7.09
CA ALA A 9 35.47 -12.38 7.04
C ALA A 9 34.41 -13.36 7.53
N LEU A 10 33.70 -12.99 8.58
CA LEU A 10 32.52 -13.73 9.02
C LEU A 10 31.52 -13.68 7.87
N GLU A 11 31.13 -14.84 7.36
CA GLU A 11 30.00 -14.91 6.46
C GLU A 11 28.78 -14.30 7.16
N PRO A 12 28.01 -13.39 6.50
CA PRO A 12 26.87 -12.79 7.15
C PRO A 12 25.90 -13.91 7.54
N SER A 13 25.59 -14.01 8.84
CA SER A 13 24.59 -14.94 9.32
C SER A 13 23.26 -14.61 8.67
N ARG A 14 22.55 -15.62 8.11
CA ARG A 14 21.20 -15.47 7.59
C ARG A 14 20.23 -16.00 8.63
N ALA A 15 19.17 -15.23 8.88
CA ALA A 15 18.03 -15.70 9.64
C ALA A 15 17.02 -16.33 8.66
N LEU A 16 16.34 -17.38 9.07
CA LEU A 16 15.22 -17.99 8.36
C LEU A 16 13.97 -17.80 9.21
N ILE A 17 12.95 -17.21 8.63
CA ILE A 17 11.62 -17.07 9.27
C ILE A 17 10.54 -17.77 8.45
N ARG A 18 9.48 -18.18 9.16
CA ARG A 18 8.24 -18.72 8.60
C ARG A 18 7.08 -17.84 9.00
N PHE A 19 6.24 -17.48 8.04
CA PHE A 19 5.12 -16.58 8.24
C PHE A 19 4.05 -16.82 7.16
N GLU A 20 2.90 -16.21 7.29
CA GLU A 20 1.89 -16.19 6.24
C GLU A 20 2.07 -14.91 5.41
N LEU A 21 2.18 -15.03 4.09
CA LEU A 21 2.33 -13.92 3.17
C LEU A 21 1.20 -13.94 2.13
N ASN A 22 0.35 -12.92 2.14
CA ASN A 22 -0.78 -12.80 1.22
C ASN A 22 -1.71 -14.03 1.24
N GLY A 23 -1.89 -14.63 2.43
CA GLY A 23 -2.75 -15.79 2.63
C GLY A 23 -2.08 -17.15 2.40
N GLU A 24 -0.80 -17.18 2.01
CA GLU A 24 -0.06 -18.41 1.74
C GLU A 24 1.12 -18.57 2.71
N PRO A 25 1.46 -19.80 3.13
CA PRO A 25 2.66 -20.07 3.90
C PRO A 25 3.92 -19.66 3.13
N ALA A 26 4.81 -18.92 3.78
CA ALA A 26 6.05 -18.43 3.19
C ALA A 26 7.24 -18.63 4.11
N GLU A 27 8.42 -18.80 3.51
CA GLU A 27 9.71 -18.81 4.19
C GLU A 27 10.63 -17.76 3.57
N ALA A 28 11.36 -17.04 4.39
CA ALA A 28 12.36 -16.07 3.91
C ALA A 28 13.66 -16.21 4.68
N ALA A 29 14.79 -16.22 3.95
CA ALA A 29 16.13 -16.23 4.51
C ALA A 29 16.86 -14.95 4.14
N PHE A 30 17.21 -14.12 5.14
CA PHE A 30 17.77 -12.79 4.95
C PHE A 30 18.75 -12.40 6.05
N ALA A 31 19.48 -11.31 5.88
CA ALA A 31 20.35 -10.76 6.91
C ALA A 31 19.53 -10.24 8.11
N PRO A 32 19.84 -10.57 9.37
CA PRO A 32 18.98 -10.30 10.53
C PRO A 32 18.63 -8.82 10.77
N HIS A 33 19.39 -7.90 10.20
CA HIS A 33 19.19 -6.46 10.33
C HIS A 33 18.23 -5.88 9.29
N LYS A 34 17.78 -6.68 8.30
CA LYS A 34 16.87 -6.19 7.26
C LYS A 34 15.52 -5.82 7.83
N THR A 35 15.02 -4.71 7.36
CA THR A 35 13.63 -4.30 7.56
C THR A 35 12.68 -5.19 6.80
N LEU A 36 11.42 -5.25 7.21
CA LEU A 36 10.37 -5.95 6.47
C LEU A 36 10.25 -5.43 5.02
N LEU A 37 10.45 -4.13 4.81
CA LEU A 37 10.46 -3.52 3.49
C LEU A 37 11.53 -4.13 2.58
N GLU A 38 12.76 -4.27 3.07
CA GLU A 38 13.86 -4.88 2.33
C GLU A 38 13.60 -6.37 2.06
N VAL A 39 13.09 -7.11 3.06
CA VAL A 39 12.74 -8.53 2.89
C VAL A 39 11.68 -8.71 1.82
N LEU A 40 10.60 -7.95 1.86
CA LEU A 40 9.54 -8.04 0.85
C LEU A 40 10.06 -7.75 -0.56
N ARG A 41 10.83 -6.69 -0.72
CA ARG A 41 11.27 -6.22 -2.03
C ARG A 41 12.47 -6.98 -2.60
N GLU A 42 13.48 -7.27 -1.78
CA GLU A 42 14.76 -7.78 -2.23
C GLU A 42 14.87 -9.30 -2.12
N ASP A 43 14.34 -9.89 -1.05
CA ASP A 43 14.44 -11.33 -0.84
C ASP A 43 13.22 -12.08 -1.41
N LEU A 44 12.03 -11.46 -1.41
CA LEU A 44 10.78 -12.07 -1.90
C LEU A 44 10.29 -11.51 -3.25
N GLY A 45 10.92 -10.44 -3.76
CA GLY A 45 10.59 -9.87 -5.08
C GLY A 45 9.24 -9.12 -5.13
N LEU A 46 8.58 -8.86 -3.98
CA LEU A 46 7.32 -8.13 -3.88
C LEU A 46 7.59 -6.62 -3.93
N THR A 47 7.65 -6.08 -5.13
CA THR A 47 8.05 -4.68 -5.38
C THR A 47 6.90 -3.68 -5.28
N GLY A 48 5.67 -4.12 -5.03
CA GLY A 48 4.49 -3.27 -4.83
C GLY A 48 4.63 -2.37 -3.62
N THR A 49 5.18 -2.88 -2.50
CA THR A 49 5.57 -2.06 -1.36
C THR A 49 6.74 -1.16 -1.73
N LYS A 50 6.67 0.15 -1.51
CA LYS A 50 7.61 1.13 -2.06
C LYS A 50 8.56 1.71 -1.01
N HIS A 51 9.82 1.96 -1.41
CA HIS A 51 10.72 2.83 -0.67
C HIS A 51 10.30 4.30 -0.84
N GLY A 52 10.16 5.03 0.23
CA GLY A 52 9.90 6.48 0.19
C GLY A 52 10.91 7.24 1.02
N CYS A 53 10.63 7.46 2.30
CA CYS A 53 11.48 8.24 3.20
C CYS A 53 12.42 7.40 4.06
N GLU A 54 12.10 6.12 4.32
CA GLU A 54 12.78 5.22 5.27
C GLU A 54 12.91 5.79 6.71
N LEU A 55 12.09 6.79 7.02
CA LEU A 55 12.05 7.50 8.29
C LEU A 55 10.72 7.31 9.04
N GLY A 56 9.79 6.53 8.45
CA GLY A 56 8.49 6.30 9.07
C GLY A 56 7.46 7.43 8.87
N GLU A 57 7.67 8.35 7.92
CA GLU A 57 6.82 9.54 7.77
C GLU A 57 5.86 9.48 6.59
N CYS A 58 6.25 8.85 5.46
CA CYS A 58 5.51 9.00 4.21
C CYS A 58 4.41 7.97 3.95
N GLY A 59 4.38 6.85 4.68
CA GLY A 59 3.38 5.80 4.55
C GLY A 59 3.44 4.96 3.27
N THR A 60 4.34 5.26 2.34
CA THR A 60 4.46 4.57 1.04
C THR A 60 4.80 3.09 1.19
N CYS A 61 5.48 2.72 2.28
CA CYS A 61 5.86 1.37 2.63
C CYS A 61 4.83 0.64 3.52
N ALA A 62 3.62 1.19 3.69
CA ALA A 62 2.60 0.56 4.52
C ALA A 62 2.25 -0.84 4.00
N VAL A 63 2.19 -1.80 4.91
CA VAL A 63 1.72 -3.18 4.73
C VAL A 63 0.81 -3.54 5.89
N LEU A 64 0.06 -4.64 5.80
CA LEU A 64 -0.69 -5.13 6.95
C LEU A 64 0.10 -6.24 7.63
N VAL A 65 0.21 -6.17 8.95
CA VAL A 65 0.71 -7.25 9.80
C VAL A 65 -0.38 -7.58 10.81
N ASP A 66 -0.89 -8.81 10.75
CA ASP A 66 -2.06 -9.26 11.51
C ASP A 66 -3.28 -8.34 11.34
N GLY A 67 -3.50 -7.86 10.11
CA GLY A 67 -4.61 -6.96 9.75
C GLY A 67 -4.41 -5.49 10.13
N LYS A 68 -3.28 -5.13 10.76
CA LYS A 68 -3.00 -3.74 11.17
C LYS A 68 -1.97 -3.09 10.25
N PRO A 69 -2.19 -1.84 9.81
CA PRO A 69 -1.22 -1.13 8.99
C PRO A 69 0.05 -0.82 9.79
N VAL A 70 1.19 -1.21 9.24
CA VAL A 70 2.52 -0.91 9.78
C VAL A 70 3.42 -0.34 8.70
N LEU A 71 4.38 0.46 9.11
CA LEU A 71 5.41 1.01 8.22
C LEU A 71 6.55 0.00 8.11
N SER A 72 6.59 -0.77 7.04
CA SER A 72 7.53 -1.88 6.87
C SER A 72 9.01 -1.44 6.89
N CYS A 73 9.32 -0.17 6.66
CA CYS A 73 10.67 0.38 6.81
C CYS A 73 11.13 0.53 8.27
N LEU A 74 10.21 0.42 9.25
CA LEU A 74 10.51 0.51 10.69
C LEU A 74 10.33 -0.82 11.44
N VAL A 75 9.88 -1.86 10.75
CA VAL A 75 9.68 -3.20 11.31
C VAL A 75 10.84 -4.08 10.85
N LEU A 76 11.50 -4.79 11.76
CA LEU A 76 12.49 -5.79 11.38
C LEU A 76 11.81 -7.01 10.76
N GLY A 77 12.40 -7.58 9.70
CA GLY A 77 11.88 -8.81 9.09
C GLY A 77 11.71 -9.94 10.11
N LEU A 78 12.59 -10.03 11.09
CA LEU A 78 12.54 -11.03 12.18
C LEU A 78 11.27 -10.95 13.04
N GLU A 79 10.67 -9.79 13.18
CA GLU A 79 9.46 -9.58 13.99
C GLU A 79 8.21 -10.18 13.32
N CYS A 80 8.35 -10.65 12.06
CA CYS A 80 7.26 -11.26 11.33
C CYS A 80 7.19 -12.80 11.46
N GLU A 81 8.09 -13.42 12.22
CA GLU A 81 8.02 -14.88 12.49
C GLU A 81 6.63 -15.26 13.04
N GLY A 82 5.96 -16.21 12.36
CA GLY A 82 4.64 -16.71 12.73
C GLY A 82 3.48 -15.73 12.54
N ARG A 83 3.69 -14.56 11.93
CA ARG A 83 2.66 -13.52 11.73
C ARG A 83 2.07 -13.58 10.33
N ARG A 84 0.93 -12.91 10.12
CA ARG A 84 0.33 -12.70 8.82
C ARG A 84 0.78 -11.36 8.26
N VAL A 85 1.41 -11.39 7.10
CA VAL A 85 1.86 -10.20 6.37
C VAL A 85 1.09 -10.11 5.06
N GLU A 86 0.51 -8.93 4.79
CA GLU A 86 -0.22 -8.69 3.55
C GLU A 86 0.36 -7.45 2.85
N SER A 87 0.72 -7.63 1.60
CA SER A 87 1.18 -6.58 0.70
C SER A 87 0.13 -6.31 -0.38
N VAL A 88 0.32 -5.27 -1.18
CA VAL A 88 -0.64 -4.90 -2.24
C VAL A 88 -0.83 -6.00 -3.28
N GLU A 89 0.15 -6.86 -3.47
CA GLU A 89 0.08 -8.01 -4.37
C GLU A 89 -0.99 -9.02 -3.95
N GLY A 90 -1.27 -9.12 -2.66
CA GLY A 90 -2.31 -10.00 -2.11
C GLY A 90 -3.73 -9.41 -2.12
N MET A 91 -3.91 -8.16 -2.56
CA MET A 91 -5.24 -7.52 -2.52
C MET A 91 -6.20 -8.03 -3.59
N ALA A 92 -5.71 -8.37 -4.77
CA ALA A 92 -6.54 -8.94 -5.82
C ALA A 92 -6.77 -10.43 -5.54
N GLY A 93 -8.03 -10.85 -5.60
CA GLY A 93 -8.43 -12.25 -5.40
C GLY A 93 -8.82 -12.95 -6.71
N PRO A 94 -9.28 -14.21 -6.63
CA PRO A 94 -9.78 -14.95 -7.79
C PRO A 94 -10.94 -14.25 -8.51
N GLY A 95 -11.69 -13.39 -7.82
CA GLY A 95 -12.78 -12.59 -8.37
C GLY A 95 -12.33 -11.31 -9.07
N GLY A 96 -11.03 -11.01 -9.14
CA GLY A 96 -10.49 -9.81 -9.77
C GLY A 96 -9.98 -8.78 -8.74
N LEU A 97 -10.01 -7.52 -9.14
CA LEU A 97 -9.53 -6.40 -8.30
C LEU A 97 -10.40 -6.22 -7.05
N HIS A 98 -9.75 -5.92 -5.93
CA HIS A 98 -10.45 -5.48 -4.73
C HIS A 98 -11.25 -4.19 -5.00
N PRO A 99 -12.44 -3.96 -4.37
CA PRO A 99 -13.24 -2.75 -4.59
C PRO A 99 -12.45 -1.44 -4.45
N LEU A 100 -11.51 -1.35 -3.50
CA LEU A 100 -10.61 -0.21 -3.39
C LEU A 100 -9.74 -0.01 -4.64
N GLN A 101 -9.13 -1.08 -5.17
CA GLN A 101 -8.31 -0.99 -6.38
C GLN A 101 -9.16 -0.53 -7.57
N LYS A 102 -10.38 -1.07 -7.69
CA LYS A 102 -11.31 -0.69 -8.73
C LYS A 102 -11.74 0.78 -8.60
N ALA A 103 -12.10 1.24 -7.41
CA ALA A 103 -12.51 2.62 -7.17
C ALA A 103 -11.36 3.61 -7.46
N PHE A 104 -10.12 3.26 -7.08
CA PHE A 104 -8.94 4.07 -7.41
C PHE A 104 -8.71 4.20 -8.92
N ALA A 105 -8.93 3.13 -9.68
CA ALA A 105 -8.82 3.14 -11.13
C ALA A 105 -9.95 3.96 -11.77
N ASP A 106 -11.21 3.72 -11.37
CA ASP A 106 -12.40 4.34 -11.98
C ASP A 106 -12.46 5.86 -11.72
N LEU A 107 -11.95 6.34 -10.58
CA LEU A 107 -11.95 7.77 -10.24
C LEU A 107 -10.63 8.48 -10.56
N GLY A 108 -9.61 7.78 -11.06
CA GLY A 108 -8.29 8.36 -11.28
C GLY A 108 -7.63 8.83 -9.98
N ALA A 109 -7.79 8.08 -8.89
CA ALA A 109 -7.21 8.39 -7.59
C ALA A 109 -5.69 8.15 -7.52
N ALA A 110 -5.06 7.75 -8.60
CA ALA A 110 -3.63 7.59 -8.75
C ALA A 110 -3.13 8.39 -9.96
N GLN A 111 -1.99 9.06 -9.83
CA GLN A 111 -1.29 9.71 -10.94
C GLN A 111 0.05 8.98 -11.19
N CYS A 112 1.12 9.27 -10.45
CA CYS A 112 2.36 8.52 -10.60
C CYS A 112 2.27 7.08 -10.03
N GLY A 113 1.30 6.79 -9.17
CA GLY A 113 1.05 5.48 -8.58
C GLY A 113 1.98 5.08 -7.44
N TYR A 114 2.99 5.87 -7.11
CA TYR A 114 4.03 5.47 -6.15
C TYR A 114 3.50 5.30 -4.71
N CYS A 115 2.63 6.18 -4.24
CA CYS A 115 2.01 6.10 -2.92
C CYS A 115 0.80 5.15 -2.86
N THR A 116 0.25 4.78 -4.01
CA THR A 116 -1.03 4.04 -4.12
C THR A 116 -1.06 2.74 -3.33
N PRO A 117 -0.03 1.87 -3.34
CA PRO A 117 -0.02 0.64 -2.54
C PRO A 117 -0.23 0.88 -1.04
N GLY A 118 0.45 1.88 -0.48
CA GLY A 118 0.30 2.24 0.92
C GLY A 118 -1.12 2.74 1.24
N PHE A 119 -1.68 3.62 0.40
CA PHE A 119 -3.07 4.08 0.56
C PHE A 119 -4.08 2.93 0.51
N LEU A 120 -3.91 2.01 -0.42
CA LEU A 120 -4.83 0.88 -0.61
C LEU A 120 -4.86 -0.02 0.64
N LEU A 121 -3.70 -0.36 1.20
CA LEU A 121 -3.62 -1.23 2.37
C LEU A 121 -4.11 -0.52 3.64
N THR A 122 -3.75 0.75 3.82
CA THR A 122 -4.25 1.53 4.96
C THR A 122 -5.76 1.73 4.89
N ALA A 123 -6.30 2.05 3.70
CA ALA A 123 -7.74 2.17 3.49
C ALA A 123 -8.47 0.84 3.68
N ARG A 124 -7.86 -0.29 3.27
CA ARG A 124 -8.42 -1.62 3.50
C ARG A 124 -8.58 -1.89 5.00
N ALA A 125 -7.55 -1.66 5.80
CA ALA A 125 -7.62 -1.82 7.25
C ALA A 125 -8.72 -0.96 7.87
N LEU A 126 -8.86 0.31 7.43
CA LEU A 126 -9.96 1.17 7.86
C LEU A 126 -11.33 0.56 7.54
N LEU A 127 -11.55 0.08 6.31
CA LEU A 127 -12.85 -0.44 5.89
C LEU A 127 -13.20 -1.79 6.52
N GLU A 128 -12.21 -2.59 6.90
CA GLU A 128 -12.39 -3.82 7.67
C GLU A 128 -12.84 -3.50 9.12
N GLU A 129 -12.27 -2.46 9.74
CA GLU A 129 -12.65 -2.01 11.08
C GLU A 129 -13.96 -1.21 11.08
N ASN A 130 -14.13 -0.31 10.11
CA ASN A 130 -15.30 0.55 9.97
C ASN A 130 -15.82 0.54 8.54
N PRO A 131 -16.84 -0.28 8.22
CA PRO A 131 -17.38 -0.39 6.86
C PRO A 131 -18.10 0.87 6.35
N LYS A 132 -18.40 1.84 7.21
CA LYS A 132 -19.08 3.10 6.85
C LYS A 132 -18.37 4.31 7.45
N PRO A 133 -17.10 4.57 7.08
CA PRO A 133 -16.37 5.69 7.64
C PRO A 133 -16.91 7.03 7.12
N THR A 134 -16.89 8.02 7.98
CA THR A 134 -17.12 9.42 7.59
C THR A 134 -15.86 9.99 6.93
N LEU A 135 -16.01 11.05 6.13
CA LEU A 135 -14.87 11.72 5.50
C LEU A 135 -13.78 12.15 6.51
N PRO A 136 -14.09 12.71 7.69
CA PRO A 136 -13.09 12.96 8.72
C PRO A 136 -12.31 11.72 9.16
N GLN A 137 -13.00 10.58 9.34
CA GLN A 137 -12.36 9.31 9.72
C GLN A 137 -11.46 8.77 8.61
N ILE A 138 -11.86 8.91 7.33
CA ILE A 138 -11.01 8.56 6.19
C ILE A 138 -9.74 9.41 6.18
N ARG A 139 -9.88 10.73 6.38
CA ARG A 139 -8.75 11.67 6.43
C ARG A 139 -7.79 11.34 7.56
N GLU A 140 -8.31 11.04 8.74
CA GLU A 140 -7.51 10.66 9.90
C GLU A 140 -6.75 9.36 9.67
N ALA A 141 -7.43 8.32 9.21
CA ALA A 141 -6.81 7.03 8.95
C ALA A 141 -5.71 7.11 7.88
N LEU A 142 -5.88 7.95 6.87
CA LEU A 142 -4.92 8.13 5.77
C LEU A 142 -3.90 9.26 6.00
N ALA A 143 -3.93 9.93 7.15
CA ALA A 143 -3.05 11.08 7.42
C ALA A 143 -1.56 10.73 7.39
N GLY A 144 -1.21 9.48 7.70
CA GLY A 144 0.16 8.96 7.62
C GLY A 144 0.63 8.60 6.20
N ASN A 145 -0.22 8.71 5.18
CA ASN A 145 0.12 8.39 3.80
C ASN A 145 0.24 9.69 2.97
N LEU A 146 1.43 9.98 2.44
CA LEU A 146 1.69 11.21 1.70
C LEU A 146 1.55 11.00 0.19
N CYS A 147 0.81 11.91 -0.46
CA CYS A 147 0.73 12.00 -1.91
C CYS A 147 1.08 13.41 -2.39
N ARG A 148 2.03 13.53 -3.34
CA ARG A 148 2.43 14.82 -3.92
C ARG A 148 1.64 15.19 -5.17
N CYS A 149 0.89 14.25 -5.75
CA CYS A 149 0.31 14.41 -7.07
C CYS A 149 -1.18 14.78 -7.05
N THR A 150 -2.01 14.04 -6.28
CA THR A 150 -3.48 14.00 -6.45
C THR A 150 -4.23 15.09 -5.67
N GLY A 151 -3.61 15.74 -4.70
CA GLY A 151 -4.31 16.64 -3.76
C GLY A 151 -5.32 15.93 -2.86
N TYR A 152 -5.28 14.59 -2.78
CA TYR A 152 -6.05 13.69 -1.90
C TYR A 152 -7.54 13.54 -2.20
N ILE A 153 -8.20 14.50 -2.84
CA ILE A 153 -9.67 14.51 -3.02
C ILE A 153 -10.13 13.19 -3.66
N LYS A 154 -9.53 12.82 -4.80
CA LYS A 154 -9.89 11.58 -5.50
C LYS A 154 -9.57 10.31 -4.70
N ILE A 155 -8.57 10.35 -3.84
CA ILE A 155 -8.24 9.24 -2.94
C ILE A 155 -9.37 9.06 -1.93
N PHE A 156 -9.83 10.13 -1.29
CA PHE A 156 -10.92 10.06 -0.32
C PHE A 156 -12.23 9.61 -0.96
N GLU A 157 -12.59 10.17 -2.12
CA GLU A 157 -13.75 9.76 -2.91
C GLU A 157 -13.69 8.27 -3.29
N ALA A 158 -12.50 7.76 -3.65
CA ALA A 158 -12.32 6.34 -3.98
C ALA A 158 -12.53 5.43 -2.76
N VAL A 159 -12.11 5.85 -1.57
CA VAL A 159 -12.37 5.10 -0.34
C VAL A 159 -13.86 5.10 0.00
N GLU A 160 -14.54 6.23 -0.12
CA GLU A 160 -16.01 6.31 0.09
C GLU A 160 -16.77 5.41 -0.89
N LEU A 161 -16.40 5.45 -2.17
CA LEU A 161 -17.01 4.63 -3.22
C LEU A 161 -16.78 3.13 -2.97
N ALA A 162 -15.53 2.74 -2.65
CA ALA A 162 -15.21 1.36 -2.32
C ALA A 162 -15.98 0.87 -1.09
N ALA A 163 -16.11 1.70 -0.07
CA ALA A 163 -16.90 1.40 1.12
C ALA A 163 -18.37 1.12 0.77
N ALA A 164 -18.97 1.91 -0.13
CA ALA A 164 -20.33 1.71 -0.61
C ALA A 164 -20.47 0.37 -1.37
N TRP A 165 -19.55 0.08 -2.29
CA TRP A 165 -19.54 -1.20 -3.03
C TRP A 165 -19.35 -2.41 -2.12
N MET A 166 -18.50 -2.32 -1.12
CA MET A 166 -18.29 -3.40 -0.14
C MET A 166 -19.52 -3.68 0.73
N ARG A 167 -20.41 -2.68 0.89
CA ARG A 167 -21.74 -2.86 1.53
C ARG A 167 -22.82 -3.34 0.58
N GLY A 168 -22.50 -3.56 -0.71
CA GLY A 168 -23.45 -3.99 -1.74
C GLY A 168 -24.32 -2.85 -2.30
N GLU A 169 -23.93 -1.59 -2.09
CA GLU A 169 -24.64 -0.42 -2.64
C GLU A 169 -24.27 -0.24 -4.11
N ASP A 170 -25.26 -0.08 -4.99
CA ASP A 170 -25.04 0.21 -6.41
C ASP A 170 -24.84 1.72 -6.63
N VAL A 171 -23.62 2.17 -6.41
CA VAL A 171 -23.21 3.57 -6.56
C VAL A 171 -22.29 3.70 -7.76
N ALA A 172 -22.68 4.53 -8.74
CA ALA A 172 -21.81 4.85 -9.86
C ALA A 172 -20.65 5.78 -9.45
N PRO A 173 -19.46 5.61 -10.02
CA PRO A 173 -18.36 6.57 -9.85
C PRO A 173 -18.80 7.97 -10.29
N ARG A 174 -18.58 8.98 -9.45
CA ARG A 174 -18.85 10.37 -9.85
C ARG A 174 -17.86 10.76 -10.95
N LYS A 175 -18.41 11.03 -12.15
CA LYS A 175 -17.61 11.52 -13.29
C LYS A 175 -17.43 13.04 -13.27
N GLU A 176 -17.91 13.75 -12.24
CA GLU A 176 -17.80 15.19 -12.16
C GLU A 176 -16.35 15.63 -12.07
N ILE A 177 -15.91 16.34 -13.09
CA ILE A 177 -14.62 17.03 -13.11
C ILE A 177 -14.74 18.23 -12.17
N LEU A 178 -13.95 18.25 -11.11
CA LEU A 178 -13.92 19.29 -10.06
C LEU A 178 -13.56 20.69 -10.55
N PHE A 179 -13.43 20.90 -11.86
CA PHE A 179 -13.02 22.20 -12.44
C PHE A 179 -14.11 22.90 -13.26
N GLY A 180 -15.38 22.46 -13.17
CA GLY A 180 -16.48 23.16 -13.86
C GLY A 180 -16.40 23.22 -15.38
N PHE A 181 -15.62 22.30 -15.98
CA PHE A 181 -15.55 22.13 -17.42
C PHE A 181 -16.46 20.98 -17.83
N ASP A 182 -17.56 21.29 -18.47
CA ASP A 182 -18.36 20.32 -19.20
C ASP A 182 -17.61 19.98 -20.51
N PHE A 183 -17.13 18.74 -20.61
CA PHE A 183 -16.71 18.24 -21.92
C PHE A 183 -17.96 17.77 -22.64
N ASP A 184 -18.15 18.25 -23.86
CA ASP A 184 -19.16 17.68 -24.74
C ASP A 184 -18.76 16.24 -25.14
N GLU A 185 -19.71 15.51 -25.74
CA GLU A 185 -19.50 14.13 -26.18
C GLU A 185 -18.35 13.97 -27.21
N SER A 186 -17.81 15.07 -27.74
CA SER A 186 -16.71 15.08 -28.69
C SER A 186 -15.31 15.04 -28.04
N GLY A 187 -15.23 15.25 -26.71
CA GLY A 187 -13.96 15.21 -25.95
C GLY A 187 -12.98 16.35 -26.26
N LEU A 188 -13.46 17.41 -26.95
CA LEU A 188 -12.66 18.60 -27.25
C LEU A 188 -12.63 19.54 -26.04
N LEU A 189 -11.52 20.31 -25.90
CA LEU A 189 -11.34 21.26 -24.82
C LEU A 189 -12.52 22.27 -24.75
N PRO A 190 -13.00 22.62 -23.53
CA PRO A 190 -14.11 23.54 -23.38
C PRO A 190 -13.75 24.90 -23.99
N VAL A 191 -14.66 25.44 -24.80
CA VAL A 191 -14.58 26.82 -25.26
C VAL A 191 -14.99 27.69 -24.09
N VAL A 192 -14.03 28.45 -23.54
CA VAL A 192 -14.33 29.50 -22.55
C VAL A 192 -15.21 30.55 -23.23
N ARG A 193 -16.47 30.68 -22.76
CA ARG A 193 -17.36 31.76 -23.17
C ARG A 193 -17.22 32.97 -22.24
#